data_526a06df1d5b35f3e9e0214f0d74ef9a
#
_entry.id   526a06df1d5b35f3e9e0214f0d74ef9a
#
_cell.length_a   1.000
_cell.length_b   1.000
_cell.length_c   1.000
_cell.angle_alpha   90.00
_cell.angle_beta   90.00
_cell.angle_gamma   90.00
#
_symmetry.space_group_name_H-M   'P 1'
#
loop_
_entity.id
_entity.type
_entity.pdbx_description
1 polymer ?
#
loop_
_entity_poly.entity_id
_entity_poly.type
_entity_poly.pdbx_seq_one_letter_code
_entity_poly.pdbx_strand_id
1 'polypeptide(L)'
;MTTLKKTLRWTRAAWAAGCAMLCSAGAMAQEVIPVELPDERNMIGAGAFAVPDFYGAEDYHAEGAGFLHVNLGNGLWLELLGQELRLNVVPGYVGQNFQQLSTVRAGFIYRGRPSRDTDVDDEVVQRMRRLPVASELGVFASYSLPMPGDHPMHKIVFSGDAAWSTNTAYTGAVGNIRATYFYPFPQGLGGKPLLGSAGFGLFFSSDHFNEHYFGIQGADLALYPELGGVPFRPEGGLTSIRIPVSLTSQLGPHWSLTVAGRYERLLNDAADSPLVRTRGNENQWTLGAAINYYF
;
A
#
# COMPACT_ATOMS: atom_id res chain seq x y z
N MET A 1 35.78 25.58 12.72
CA MET A 1 34.43 26.11 12.35
C MET A 1 33.97 25.75 10.93
N THR A 2 34.74 25.06 10.12
CA THR A 2 34.45 24.79 8.70
C THR A 2 33.77 23.42 8.43
N THR A 3 33.88 22.48 9.35
CA THR A 3 33.33 21.12 9.20
C THR A 3 31.82 21.01 9.48
N LEU A 4 31.28 21.85 10.37
CA LEU A 4 29.84 21.85 10.73
C LEU A 4 28.93 22.38 9.59
N LYS A 5 29.45 23.24 8.71
CA LYS A 5 28.67 23.81 7.60
C LYS A 5 28.52 22.84 6.41
N LYS A 6 29.40 21.84 6.27
CA LYS A 6 29.29 20.84 5.20
C LYS A 6 28.22 19.78 5.51
N THR A 7 28.11 19.32 6.74
CA THR A 7 27.11 18.34 7.17
C THR A 7 25.69 18.88 7.05
N LEU A 8 25.48 20.19 7.34
CA LEU A 8 24.15 20.82 7.26
C LEU A 8 23.65 21.01 5.82
N ARG A 9 24.53 21.06 4.83
CA ARG A 9 24.16 21.18 3.41
C ARG A 9 23.70 19.84 2.81
N TRP A 10 24.28 18.74 3.23
CA TRP A 10 23.90 17.40 2.78
C TRP A 10 22.54 16.96 3.36
N THR A 11 22.26 17.32 4.62
CA THR A 11 20.95 17.04 5.23
C THR A 11 19.82 17.80 4.53
N ARG A 12 20.04 19.07 4.15
CA ARG A 12 19.02 19.86 3.44
C ARG A 12 18.75 19.37 2.01
N ALA A 13 19.77 18.88 1.31
CA ALA A 13 19.61 18.30 -0.03
C ALA A 13 18.88 16.94 0.03
N ALA A 14 19.15 16.12 1.04
CA ALA A 14 18.46 14.85 1.25
C ALA A 14 16.98 15.05 1.62
N TRP A 15 16.65 16.08 2.43
CA TRP A 15 15.28 16.44 2.75
C TRP A 15 14.51 17.01 1.55
N ALA A 16 15.16 17.83 0.72
CA ALA A 16 14.55 18.38 -0.48
C ALA A 16 14.31 17.32 -1.57
N ALA A 17 15.22 16.36 -1.72
CA ALA A 17 15.03 15.23 -2.63
C ALA A 17 13.93 14.26 -2.15
N GLY A 18 13.84 14.01 -0.84
CA GLY A 18 12.76 13.21 -0.24
C GLY A 18 11.38 13.86 -0.40
N CYS A 19 11.27 15.18 -0.22
CA CYS A 19 10.00 15.90 -0.43
C CYS A 19 9.61 16.01 -1.91
N ALA A 20 10.56 16.09 -2.83
CA ALA A 20 10.27 16.15 -4.26
C ALA A 20 9.76 14.82 -4.84
N MET A 21 10.20 13.68 -4.29
CA MET A 21 9.67 12.36 -4.67
C MET A 21 8.25 12.10 -4.14
N LEU A 22 7.82 12.80 -3.10
CA LEU A 22 6.46 12.69 -2.56
C LEU A 22 5.41 13.46 -3.39
N CYS A 23 5.84 14.36 -4.28
CA CYS A 23 4.94 15.24 -5.02
C CYS A 23 4.64 14.82 -6.47
N SER A 24 5.27 13.76 -6.99
CA SER A 24 5.15 13.39 -8.41
C SER A 24 4.70 11.94 -8.65
N ALA A 25 4.38 11.16 -7.62
CA ALA A 25 3.87 9.81 -7.78
C ALA A 25 2.34 9.85 -7.85
N GLY A 26 1.82 9.68 -9.05
CA GLY A 26 0.39 9.41 -9.29
C GLY A 26 -0.01 8.10 -8.58
N ALA A 27 -0.97 8.04 -8.13
CA ALA A 27 -2.24 7.52 -7.77
C ALA A 27 -2.43 6.07 -7.28
N MET A 28 -1.69 5.03 -7.59
CA MET A 28 -2.16 3.66 -7.35
C MET A 28 -1.23 2.70 -6.58
N ALA A 29 -0.08 3.12 -6.10
CA ALA A 29 0.79 2.28 -5.27
C ALA A 29 0.18 1.99 -3.88
N GLN A 30 -1.10 1.67 -3.89
CA GLN A 30 -1.86 1.31 -2.72
C GLN A 30 -1.42 -0.05 -2.19
N GLU A 31 -0.89 -0.05 -0.96
CA GLU A 31 -0.75 -1.28 -0.14
C GLU A 31 -0.19 -2.50 -0.91
N VAL A 32 0.79 -2.22 -1.78
CA VAL A 32 1.21 -3.15 -2.83
C VAL A 32 2.03 -4.30 -2.28
N ILE A 33 2.76 -4.09 -1.19
CA ILE A 33 3.70 -5.12 -0.73
C ILE A 33 3.62 -5.30 0.77
N PRO A 34 3.27 -6.49 1.26
CA PRO A 34 3.56 -6.86 2.63
C PRO A 34 5.07 -7.17 2.73
N VAL A 35 5.90 -6.16 2.73
CA VAL A 35 7.30 -6.33 3.10
C VAL A 35 7.38 -6.17 4.60
N GLU A 36 7.60 -7.26 5.30
CA GLU A 36 8.08 -7.17 6.67
C GLU A 36 9.60 -7.07 6.64
N LEU A 37 10.05 -5.89 7.01
CA LEU A 37 11.47 -5.64 7.19
C LEU A 37 11.89 -6.03 8.61
N PRO A 38 13.11 -6.53 8.80
CA PRO A 38 13.66 -6.66 10.13
C PRO A 38 13.68 -5.27 10.79
N ASP A 39 13.08 -5.13 11.96
CA ASP A 39 12.96 -3.86 12.69
C ASP A 39 14.31 -3.16 12.98
N GLU A 40 15.41 -3.84 12.77
CA GLU A 40 16.76 -3.40 13.14
C GLU A 40 17.55 -2.72 12.02
N ARG A 41 17.09 -2.81 10.77
CA ARG A 41 17.83 -2.25 9.62
C ARG A 41 17.09 -1.10 8.99
N ASN A 42 17.81 -0.01 8.77
CA ASN A 42 17.31 1.04 7.91
C ASN A 42 17.32 0.56 6.45
N MET A 43 16.34 0.97 5.68
CA MET A 43 16.23 0.61 4.28
C MET A 43 15.71 1.78 3.46
N ILE A 44 16.22 1.90 2.26
CA ILE A 44 15.63 2.73 1.20
C ILE A 44 15.47 1.86 -0.04
N GLY A 45 14.39 2.05 -0.77
CA GLY A 45 14.12 1.28 -1.98
C GLY A 45 13.30 2.05 -2.99
N ALA A 46 13.29 1.54 -4.21
CA ALA A 46 12.43 2.02 -5.28
C ALA A 46 11.98 0.85 -6.15
N GLY A 47 10.81 0.99 -6.74
CA GLY A 47 10.21 -0.03 -7.59
C GLY A 47 9.30 0.54 -8.65
N ALA A 48 8.86 -0.34 -9.56
CA ALA A 48 7.86 -0.04 -10.56
C ALA A 48 6.80 -1.14 -10.56
N PHE A 49 5.54 -0.74 -10.72
CA PHE A 49 4.38 -1.61 -10.63
C PHE A 49 3.42 -1.31 -11.77
N ALA A 50 2.84 -2.36 -12.34
CA ALA A 50 1.65 -2.27 -13.16
C ALA A 50 0.45 -2.20 -12.21
N VAL A 51 -0.33 -1.14 -12.33
CA VAL A 51 -1.50 -0.86 -11.49
C VAL A 51 -2.69 -0.48 -12.35
N PRO A 52 -3.96 -0.74 -11.93
CA PRO A 52 -5.13 -0.28 -12.64
C PRO A 52 -5.18 1.24 -12.74
N ASP A 53 -5.67 1.79 -13.85
CA ASP A 53 -5.77 3.24 -14.09
C ASP A 53 -6.67 3.97 -13.07
N PHE A 54 -7.70 3.28 -12.59
CA PHE A 54 -8.58 3.72 -11.51
C PHE A 54 -9.16 2.50 -10.79
N TYR A 55 -9.82 2.70 -9.66
CA TYR A 55 -10.50 1.60 -8.95
C TYR A 55 -11.53 0.92 -9.85
N GLY A 56 -11.28 -0.34 -10.18
CA GLY A 56 -12.11 -1.13 -11.06
C GLY A 56 -11.76 -1.01 -12.54
N ALA A 57 -10.67 -0.36 -12.94
CA ALA A 57 -10.26 -0.27 -14.34
C ALA A 57 -9.92 -1.62 -14.95
N GLU A 58 -10.12 -1.76 -16.25
CA GLU A 58 -9.63 -2.87 -17.06
C GLU A 58 -8.20 -2.60 -17.56
N ASP A 59 -7.87 -1.33 -17.78
CA ASP A 59 -6.58 -0.87 -18.27
C ASP A 59 -5.58 -0.64 -17.14
N TYR A 60 -4.29 -0.68 -17.47
CA TYR A 60 -3.18 -0.63 -16.50
C TYR A 60 -2.09 0.30 -16.99
N HIS A 61 -1.49 1.04 -16.07
CA HIS A 61 -0.30 1.82 -16.33
C HIS A 61 0.87 1.41 -15.41
N ALA A 62 2.07 1.87 -15.76
CA ALA A 62 3.25 1.67 -14.94
C ALA A 62 3.41 2.82 -13.95
N GLU A 63 3.51 2.51 -12.67
CA GLU A 63 3.71 3.49 -11.59
C GLU A 63 4.97 3.21 -10.81
N GLY A 64 5.72 4.27 -10.47
CA GLY A 64 6.90 4.22 -9.60
C GLY A 64 6.50 4.29 -8.13
N ALA A 65 7.18 3.53 -7.26
CA ALA A 65 6.99 3.60 -5.82
C ALA A 65 8.32 3.70 -5.07
N GLY A 66 8.37 4.57 -4.06
CA GLY A 66 9.48 4.68 -3.13
C GLY A 66 9.21 3.90 -1.84
N PHE A 67 10.25 3.37 -1.23
CA PHE A 67 10.20 2.63 0.03
C PHE A 67 11.23 3.18 0.99
N LEU A 68 10.87 3.31 2.25
CA LEU A 68 11.77 3.75 3.32
C LEU A 68 11.39 3.03 4.61
N HIS A 69 12.37 2.51 5.32
CA HIS A 69 12.23 2.05 6.68
C HIS A 69 13.34 2.65 7.53
N VAL A 70 12.97 3.32 8.61
CA VAL A 70 13.91 3.96 9.54
C VAL A 70 13.63 3.44 10.94
N ASN A 71 14.61 2.76 11.51
CA ASN A 71 14.62 2.37 12.90
C ASN A 71 14.91 3.59 13.77
N LEU A 72 14.01 3.93 14.67
CA LEU A 72 14.11 5.04 15.62
C LEU A 72 14.66 4.61 16.99
N GLY A 73 15.00 3.33 17.14
CA GLY A 73 15.45 2.72 18.40
C GLY A 73 14.29 2.20 19.26
N ASN A 74 14.61 1.29 20.18
CA ASN A 74 13.67 0.69 21.11
C ASN A 74 12.44 0.00 20.43
N GLY A 75 12.58 -0.48 19.19
CA GLY A 75 11.49 -1.08 18.42
C GLY A 75 10.52 -0.08 17.78
N LEU A 76 10.75 1.23 17.95
CA LEU A 76 10.02 2.27 17.24
C LEU A 76 10.58 2.39 15.82
N TRP A 77 9.71 2.61 14.85
CA TRP A 77 10.13 2.81 13.46
C TRP A 77 9.16 3.67 12.66
N LEU A 78 9.69 4.29 11.62
CA LEU A 78 8.94 4.98 10.57
C LEU A 78 9.11 4.22 9.26
N GLU A 79 8.01 3.99 8.57
CA GLU A 79 7.99 3.26 7.31
C GLU A 79 7.17 4.02 6.25
N LEU A 80 7.71 4.12 5.03
CA LEU A 80 7.02 4.60 3.85
C LEU A 80 6.94 3.45 2.85
N LEU A 81 5.73 3.12 2.42
CA LEU A 81 5.45 2.10 1.40
C LEU A 81 4.59 2.73 0.31
N GLY A 82 5.23 3.21 -0.76
CA GLY A 82 4.53 3.97 -1.80
C GLY A 82 3.90 5.24 -1.22
N GLN A 83 2.59 5.32 -1.16
CA GLN A 83 1.84 6.48 -0.62
C GLN A 83 1.37 6.29 0.83
N GLU A 84 1.82 5.25 1.49
CA GLU A 84 1.46 4.96 2.87
C GLU A 84 2.64 5.18 3.81
N LEU A 85 2.45 6.04 4.80
CA LEU A 85 3.40 6.30 5.87
C LEU A 85 2.88 5.69 7.18
N ARG A 86 3.69 4.86 7.83
CA ARG A 86 3.38 4.24 9.13
C ARG A 86 4.40 4.67 10.17
N LEU A 87 3.92 4.96 11.38
CA LEU A 87 4.74 5.22 12.55
C LEU A 87 4.37 4.21 13.65
N ASN A 88 5.25 3.24 13.92
CA ASN A 88 5.07 2.34 15.06
C ASN A 88 5.51 3.05 16.35
N VAL A 89 4.61 3.05 17.34
CA VAL A 89 4.83 3.68 18.65
C VAL A 89 4.88 2.67 19.81
N VAL A 90 4.75 1.38 19.50
CA VAL A 90 4.90 0.31 20.50
C VAL A 90 6.36 -0.07 20.59
N PRO A 91 6.99 0.11 21.78
CA PRO A 91 8.35 -0.32 21.99
C PRO A 91 8.48 -1.83 21.80
N GLY A 92 9.45 -2.24 21.00
CA GLY A 92 9.81 -3.64 20.84
C GLY A 92 10.92 -4.03 21.80
N TYR A 93 10.84 -5.22 22.40
CA TYR A 93 11.98 -5.80 23.08
C TYR A 93 12.92 -6.39 22.03
N VAL A 94 14.03 -5.72 21.77
CA VAL A 94 15.13 -6.26 20.97
C VAL A 94 15.95 -7.15 21.90
N GLY A 95 15.59 -8.41 22.01
CA GLY A 95 16.40 -9.39 22.76
C GLY A 95 17.72 -9.62 22.04
N GLN A 96 18.79 -9.95 22.78
CA GLN A 96 20.12 -10.23 22.23
C GLN A 96 20.17 -11.43 21.26
N ASN A 97 19.08 -12.16 21.14
CA ASN A 97 18.87 -13.21 20.17
C ASN A 97 17.70 -12.82 19.27
N PHE A 98 17.86 -12.88 17.97
CA PHE A 98 16.87 -12.63 16.90
C PHE A 98 15.50 -13.33 17.09
N GLN A 99 15.32 -14.09 18.14
CA GLN A 99 14.14 -14.87 18.45
C GLN A 99 13.00 -14.08 19.13
N GLN A 100 13.23 -12.82 19.51
CA GLN A 100 12.19 -11.97 20.11
C GLN A 100 11.94 -10.72 19.28
N LEU A 101 11.50 -10.92 18.03
CA LEU A 101 10.86 -9.85 17.27
C LEU A 101 9.61 -9.38 18.01
N SER A 102 9.36 -8.07 18.01
CA SER A 102 8.14 -7.51 18.57
C SER A 102 6.93 -8.25 18.04
N THR A 103 6.21 -8.92 18.93
CA THR A 103 5.00 -9.67 18.57
C THR A 103 3.82 -8.73 18.28
N VAL A 104 3.83 -7.54 18.89
CA VAL A 104 2.79 -6.52 18.74
C VAL A 104 3.41 -5.25 18.18
N ARG A 105 2.76 -4.67 17.19
CA ARG A 105 3.06 -3.35 16.64
C ARG A 105 1.76 -2.57 16.54
N ALA A 106 1.80 -1.30 16.87
CA ALA A 106 0.65 -0.43 16.68
C ALA A 106 1.13 1.03 16.57
N GLY A 107 0.33 1.84 15.91
CA GLY A 107 0.67 3.24 15.74
C GLY A 107 -0.24 3.96 14.77
N PHE A 108 0.33 4.97 14.13
CA PHE A 108 -0.38 5.85 13.22
C PHE A 108 -0.07 5.51 11.77
N ILE A 109 -1.07 5.72 10.92
CA ILE A 109 -0.97 5.56 9.48
C ILE A 109 -1.47 6.83 8.80
N TYR A 110 -0.71 7.30 7.82
CA TYR A 110 -1.15 8.30 6.85
C TYR A 110 -1.13 7.64 5.48
N ARG A 111 -2.19 7.86 4.70
CA ARG A 111 -2.33 7.25 3.37
C ARG A 111 -2.83 8.29 2.36
N GLY A 112 -2.12 8.39 1.25
CA GLY A 112 -2.62 9.01 0.04
C GLY A 112 -3.49 8.03 -0.74
N ARG A 113 -4.60 8.49 -1.30
CA ARG A 113 -5.43 7.71 -2.23
C ARG A 113 -5.38 8.32 -3.61
N PRO A 114 -5.45 7.47 -4.65
CA PRO A 114 -5.35 7.94 -6.00
C PRO A 114 -6.43 8.95 -6.36
N SER A 115 -6.02 9.89 -7.20
CA SER A 115 -6.94 10.71 -7.99
C SER A 115 -7.48 9.90 -9.17
N ARG A 116 -8.55 10.37 -9.78
CA ARG A 116 -8.93 10.01 -11.14
C ARG A 116 -8.98 11.28 -11.95
N ASP A 117 -8.00 11.45 -12.82
CA ASP A 117 -7.89 12.60 -13.71
C ASP A 117 -8.26 12.18 -15.15
N THR A 118 -7.93 12.97 -16.11
CA THR A 118 -8.13 12.71 -17.54
C THR A 118 -7.05 11.82 -18.16
N ASP A 119 -6.04 11.44 -17.38
CA ASP A 119 -4.93 10.59 -17.80
C ASP A 119 -5.25 9.09 -17.51
N VAL A 120 -6.39 8.65 -18.04
CA VAL A 120 -6.83 7.25 -18.03
C VAL A 120 -7.13 6.83 -19.47
N ASP A 121 -6.98 5.55 -19.80
CA ASP A 121 -7.11 5.09 -21.19
C ASP A 121 -8.56 5.04 -21.69
N ASP A 122 -9.55 4.83 -20.81
CA ASP A 122 -10.98 4.77 -21.20
C ASP A 122 -11.55 6.15 -21.53
N GLU A 123 -12.01 6.35 -22.78
CA GLU A 123 -12.54 7.61 -23.30
C GLU A 123 -13.82 8.11 -22.59
N VAL A 124 -14.60 7.22 -21.99
CA VAL A 124 -15.80 7.61 -21.23
C VAL A 124 -15.39 8.10 -19.85
N VAL A 125 -14.47 7.38 -19.19
CA VAL A 125 -13.98 7.73 -17.87
C VAL A 125 -13.19 9.04 -17.89
N GLN A 126 -12.45 9.33 -18.97
CA GLN A 126 -11.79 10.64 -19.18
C GLN A 126 -12.76 11.83 -19.09
N ARG A 127 -14.02 11.62 -19.46
CA ARG A 127 -15.07 12.68 -19.44
C ARG A 127 -15.84 12.76 -18.14
N MET A 128 -15.64 11.81 -17.23
CA MET A 128 -16.26 11.83 -15.91
C MET A 128 -15.66 12.94 -15.03
N ARG A 129 -16.35 13.23 -13.94
CA ARG A 129 -15.81 14.15 -12.91
C ARG A 129 -14.44 13.71 -12.47
N ARG A 130 -13.53 14.65 -12.32
CA ARG A 130 -12.21 14.40 -11.73
C ARG A 130 -12.35 14.11 -10.25
N LEU A 131 -11.60 13.14 -9.76
CA LEU A 131 -11.49 12.85 -8.33
C LEU A 131 -10.13 13.37 -7.83
N PRO A 132 -10.10 14.28 -6.85
CA PRO A 132 -8.86 14.76 -6.27
C PRO A 132 -8.18 13.65 -5.46
N VAL A 133 -6.87 13.80 -5.24
CA VAL A 133 -6.14 12.95 -4.29
C VAL A 133 -6.80 13.04 -2.91
N ALA A 134 -7.17 11.91 -2.35
CA ALA A 134 -7.66 11.85 -0.99
C ALA A 134 -6.51 11.58 -0.01
N SER A 135 -6.60 12.19 1.17
CA SER A 135 -5.67 11.99 2.26
C SER A 135 -6.40 11.38 3.45
N GLU A 136 -5.83 10.34 4.02
CA GLU A 136 -6.38 9.61 5.15
C GLU A 136 -5.39 9.61 6.32
N LEU A 137 -5.88 9.75 7.53
CA LEU A 137 -5.14 9.57 8.76
C LEU A 137 -5.84 8.53 9.62
N GLY A 138 -5.08 7.64 10.22
CA GLY A 138 -5.65 6.56 11.00
C GLY A 138 -4.68 5.89 11.94
N VAL A 139 -5.06 4.69 12.35
CA VAL A 139 -4.30 3.84 13.24
C VAL A 139 -4.15 2.44 12.66
N PHE A 140 -3.07 1.77 13.01
CA PHE A 140 -2.87 0.37 12.67
C PHE A 140 -2.44 -0.43 13.90
N ALA A 141 -2.70 -1.73 13.85
CA ALA A 141 -2.15 -2.70 14.80
C ALA A 141 -1.82 -4.00 14.07
N SER A 142 -0.80 -4.71 14.54
CA SER A 142 -0.46 -6.05 14.07
C SER A 142 0.05 -6.93 15.20
N TYR A 143 -0.16 -8.23 15.00
CA TYR A 143 0.32 -9.28 15.89
C TYR A 143 1.05 -10.35 15.07
N SER A 144 2.31 -10.60 15.41
CA SER A 144 3.14 -11.63 14.77
C SER A 144 3.11 -12.90 15.60
N LEU A 145 2.64 -13.99 15.00
CA LEU A 145 2.62 -15.33 15.58
C LEU A 145 3.78 -16.14 14.99
N PRO A 146 4.85 -16.41 15.75
CA PRO A 146 5.93 -17.27 15.28
C PRO A 146 5.42 -18.67 14.96
N MET A 147 5.91 -19.25 13.87
CA MET A 147 5.63 -20.62 13.48
C MET A 147 6.77 -21.54 13.93
N PRO A 148 6.52 -22.86 14.11
CA PRO A 148 7.55 -23.81 14.47
C PRO A 148 8.73 -23.79 13.50
N GLY A 149 9.96 -23.77 14.03
CA GLY A 149 11.22 -23.72 13.28
C GLY A 149 12.16 -22.65 13.85
N ASP A 150 13.43 -22.71 13.44
CA ASP A 150 14.48 -21.85 14.00
C ASP A 150 14.62 -20.49 13.30
N HIS A 151 13.79 -20.20 12.28
CA HIS A 151 13.93 -18.98 11.51
C HIS A 151 12.93 -17.91 11.96
N PRO A 152 13.39 -16.71 12.39
CA PRO A 152 12.52 -15.67 12.96
C PRO A 152 11.49 -15.10 11.97
N MET A 153 11.75 -15.23 10.65
CA MET A 153 10.81 -14.81 9.61
C MET A 153 9.77 -15.88 9.26
N HIS A 154 9.78 -17.06 9.93
CA HIS A 154 8.73 -18.05 9.77
C HIS A 154 7.58 -17.73 10.72
N LYS A 155 6.57 -17.02 10.22
CA LYS A 155 5.50 -16.46 11.05
C LYS A 155 4.23 -16.19 10.27
N ILE A 156 3.13 -16.04 10.99
CA ILE A 156 1.89 -15.43 10.50
C ILE A 156 1.75 -14.06 11.16
N VAL A 157 1.41 -13.04 10.37
CA VAL A 157 1.12 -11.70 10.86
C VAL A 157 -0.34 -11.40 10.63
N PHE A 158 -1.06 -11.14 11.71
CA PHE A 158 -2.40 -10.59 11.69
C PHE A 158 -2.29 -9.08 11.79
N SER A 159 -2.91 -8.35 10.90
CA SER A 159 -2.87 -6.88 10.90
C SER A 159 -4.23 -6.29 10.60
N GLY A 160 -4.47 -5.10 11.12
CA GLY A 160 -5.63 -4.30 10.80
C GLY A 160 -5.30 -2.82 10.88
N ASP A 161 -6.02 -2.03 10.10
CA ASP A 161 -5.98 -0.58 10.16
C ASP A 161 -7.37 0.01 9.97
N ALA A 162 -7.54 1.21 10.51
CA ALA A 162 -8.69 2.05 10.26
C ALA A 162 -8.23 3.48 10.03
N ALA A 163 -8.71 4.13 8.98
CA ALA A 163 -8.34 5.48 8.62
C ALA A 163 -9.54 6.29 8.18
N TRP A 164 -9.46 7.60 8.37
CA TRP A 164 -10.50 8.58 8.05
C TRP A 164 -9.95 9.60 7.08
N SER A 165 -10.79 10.02 6.14
CA SER A 165 -10.45 11.11 5.23
C SER A 165 -10.18 12.40 6.01
N THR A 166 -9.09 13.08 5.65
CA THR A 166 -8.66 14.34 6.29
C THR A 166 -8.80 15.55 5.39
N ASN A 167 -9.15 15.35 4.12
CA ASN A 167 -9.39 16.41 3.17
C ASN A 167 -10.83 16.35 2.60
N THR A 168 -11.18 17.30 1.74
CA THR A 168 -12.53 17.44 1.16
C THR A 168 -12.79 16.49 -0.02
N ALA A 169 -11.88 15.55 -0.32
CA ALA A 169 -12.07 14.61 -1.43
C ALA A 169 -13.30 13.74 -1.21
N TYR A 170 -13.42 13.15 -0.04
CA TYR A 170 -14.62 12.49 0.43
C TYR A 170 -14.71 12.58 1.97
N THR A 171 -15.89 12.28 2.51
CA THR A 171 -16.07 12.20 3.97
C THR A 171 -16.33 10.75 4.33
N GLY A 172 -15.49 10.14 5.16
CA GLY A 172 -15.72 8.75 5.52
C GLY A 172 -14.52 8.05 6.10
N ALA A 173 -14.67 6.75 6.26
CA ALA A 173 -13.66 5.87 6.83
C ALA A 173 -13.44 4.64 5.96
N VAL A 174 -12.27 4.05 6.12
CA VAL A 174 -11.90 2.76 5.53
C VAL A 174 -11.22 1.90 6.58
N GLY A 175 -11.26 0.59 6.39
CA GLY A 175 -10.59 -0.37 7.27
C GLY A 175 -10.09 -1.57 6.52
N ASN A 176 -8.98 -2.13 6.98
CA ASN A 176 -8.43 -3.37 6.48
C ASN A 176 -8.23 -4.35 7.63
N ILE A 177 -8.45 -5.62 7.37
CA ILE A 177 -7.96 -6.73 8.20
C ILE A 177 -7.25 -7.72 7.29
N ARG A 178 -6.11 -8.26 7.74
CA ARG A 178 -5.30 -9.14 6.92
C ARG A 178 -4.54 -10.16 7.78
N ALA A 179 -4.41 -11.36 7.24
CA ALA A 179 -3.47 -12.37 7.72
C ALA A 179 -2.44 -12.63 6.62
N THR A 180 -1.14 -12.57 6.95
CA THR A 180 -0.05 -12.81 6.00
C THR A 180 0.88 -13.87 6.57
N TYR A 181 1.12 -14.91 5.81
CA TYR A 181 2.09 -15.95 6.12
C TYR A 181 3.43 -15.62 5.47
N PHE A 182 4.50 -15.68 6.25
CA PHE A 182 5.88 -15.50 5.81
C PHE A 182 6.63 -16.82 5.93
N TYR A 183 7.29 -17.21 4.85
CA TYR A 183 8.09 -18.44 4.81
C TYR A 183 9.50 -18.17 4.27
N PRO A 184 10.54 -18.40 5.07
CA PRO A 184 11.92 -18.31 4.63
C PRO A 184 12.33 -19.58 3.88
N PHE A 185 13.01 -19.41 2.76
CA PHE A 185 13.65 -20.46 1.97
C PHE A 185 15.17 -20.30 2.08
N PRO A 186 15.85 -20.94 3.05
CA PRO A 186 17.26 -20.69 3.33
C PRO A 186 18.18 -20.98 2.15
N GLN A 187 17.86 -21.97 1.33
CA GLN A 187 18.64 -22.36 0.15
C GLN A 187 18.11 -21.80 -1.16
N GLY A 188 17.09 -20.96 -1.15
CA GLY A 188 16.44 -20.27 -2.25
C GLY A 188 16.97 -20.47 -3.67
N LEU A 189 16.88 -19.45 -4.53
CA LEU A 189 17.39 -19.52 -5.90
C LEU A 189 18.91 -19.32 -5.92
N GLY A 190 19.66 -20.31 -6.48
CA GLY A 190 21.10 -20.21 -6.62
C GLY A 190 21.87 -20.12 -5.30
N GLY A 191 21.34 -20.73 -4.24
CA GLY A 191 21.94 -20.70 -2.90
C GLY A 191 21.77 -19.37 -2.14
N LYS A 192 20.96 -18.45 -2.65
CA LYS A 192 20.64 -17.18 -1.98
C LYS A 192 19.35 -17.32 -1.20
N PRO A 193 19.28 -16.87 0.07
CA PRO A 193 18.06 -16.90 0.86
C PRO A 193 16.93 -16.15 0.17
N LEU A 194 15.73 -16.70 0.26
CA LEU A 194 14.49 -16.09 -0.19
C LEU A 194 13.53 -15.98 0.97
N LEU A 195 12.74 -14.92 0.98
CA LEU A 195 11.57 -14.78 1.84
C LEU A 195 10.32 -14.69 0.97
N GLY A 196 9.46 -15.69 1.08
CA GLY A 196 8.13 -15.68 0.46
C GLY A 196 7.08 -15.17 1.42
N SER A 197 6.07 -14.48 0.90
CA SER A 197 4.86 -14.18 1.64
C SER A 197 3.61 -14.40 0.81
N ALA A 198 2.52 -14.79 1.48
CA ALA A 198 1.19 -14.85 0.91
C ALA A 198 0.17 -14.45 1.98
N GLY A 199 -0.82 -13.63 1.60
CA GLY A 199 -1.80 -13.12 2.53
C GLY A 199 -3.23 -13.23 2.02
N PHE A 200 -4.16 -13.01 2.95
CA PHE A 200 -5.57 -12.84 2.68
C PHE A 200 -6.05 -11.64 3.48
N GLY A 201 -6.75 -10.72 2.83
CA GLY A 201 -7.24 -9.50 3.44
C GLY A 201 -8.66 -9.15 3.01
N LEU A 202 -9.33 -8.40 3.85
CA LEU A 202 -10.66 -7.83 3.63
C LEU A 202 -10.55 -6.31 3.74
N PHE A 203 -11.10 -5.61 2.77
CA PHE A 203 -11.18 -4.15 2.75
C PHE A 203 -12.63 -3.70 2.91
N PHE A 204 -12.84 -2.85 3.89
CA PHE A 204 -14.12 -2.23 4.21
C PHE A 204 -14.06 -0.74 3.95
N SER A 205 -15.13 -0.18 3.45
CA SER A 205 -15.25 1.26 3.24
C SER A 205 -16.64 1.78 3.60
N SER A 206 -16.72 3.06 3.90
CA SER A 206 -17.98 3.76 4.12
C SER A 206 -18.69 4.07 2.80
N ASP A 207 -20.00 4.39 2.88
CA ASP A 207 -20.83 4.81 1.74
C ASP A 207 -20.17 5.95 0.97
N HIS A 208 -19.69 6.98 1.66
CA HIS A 208 -19.06 8.15 1.02
C HIS A 208 -17.76 7.81 0.26
N PHE A 209 -16.98 6.80 0.74
CA PHE A 209 -15.85 6.30 -0.03
C PHE A 209 -16.33 5.62 -1.32
N ASN A 210 -17.32 4.73 -1.21
CA ASN A 210 -17.87 4.02 -2.36
C ASN A 210 -18.55 4.99 -3.34
N GLU A 211 -19.33 5.95 -2.87
CA GLU A 211 -19.90 7.01 -3.72
C GLU A 211 -18.83 7.84 -4.43
N HIS A 212 -17.69 8.11 -3.77
CA HIS A 212 -16.59 8.86 -4.35
C HIS A 212 -15.96 8.11 -5.53
N TYR A 213 -15.60 6.84 -5.33
CA TYR A 213 -14.84 6.07 -6.31
C TYR A 213 -15.71 5.31 -7.32
N PHE A 214 -16.86 4.82 -6.92
CA PHE A 214 -17.72 3.93 -7.71
C PHE A 214 -19.08 4.55 -8.06
N GLY A 215 -19.46 5.66 -7.44
CA GLY A 215 -20.75 6.32 -7.67
C GLY A 215 -20.85 7.03 -9.00
N ILE A 216 -22.02 6.94 -9.65
CA ILE A 216 -22.37 7.67 -10.88
C ILE A 216 -23.45 8.69 -10.56
N GLN A 217 -23.11 9.98 -10.62
CA GLN A 217 -24.04 11.05 -10.25
C GLN A 217 -23.74 12.38 -10.99
N GLY A 218 -24.68 13.30 -10.93
CA GLY A 218 -24.53 14.62 -11.55
C GLY A 218 -24.32 14.54 -13.07
N ALA A 219 -23.29 15.18 -13.59
CA ALA A 219 -22.99 15.18 -15.02
C ALA A 219 -22.57 13.81 -15.56
N ASP A 220 -22.01 12.92 -14.70
CA ASP A 220 -21.59 11.59 -15.10
C ASP A 220 -22.76 10.70 -15.56
N LEU A 221 -24.00 10.99 -15.13
CA LEU A 221 -25.20 10.27 -15.56
C LEU A 221 -25.42 10.29 -17.08
N ALA A 222 -25.01 11.38 -17.73
CA ALA A 222 -25.14 11.49 -19.19
C ALA A 222 -24.22 10.51 -19.94
N LEU A 223 -23.19 9.97 -19.27
CA LEU A 223 -22.24 9.01 -19.82
C LEU A 223 -22.72 7.56 -19.64
N TYR A 224 -23.75 7.35 -18.83
CA TYR A 224 -24.31 6.03 -18.48
C TYR A 224 -25.83 6.02 -18.73
N PRO A 225 -26.27 6.02 -20.00
CA PRO A 225 -27.70 6.10 -20.37
C PRO A 225 -28.52 4.92 -19.86
N GLU A 226 -27.90 3.78 -19.60
CA GLU A 226 -28.52 2.58 -19.04
C GLU A 226 -29.11 2.81 -17.65
N LEU A 227 -28.65 3.84 -16.92
CA LEU A 227 -29.19 4.22 -15.62
C LEU A 227 -30.51 4.99 -15.72
N GLY A 228 -30.95 5.39 -16.93
CA GLY A 228 -32.20 6.12 -17.13
C GLY A 228 -32.28 7.43 -16.36
N GLY A 229 -31.12 8.05 -16.04
CA GLY A 229 -31.04 9.29 -15.25
C GLY A 229 -31.13 9.08 -13.72
N VAL A 230 -31.15 7.86 -13.23
CA VAL A 230 -31.14 7.56 -11.79
C VAL A 230 -29.70 7.42 -11.30
N PRO A 231 -29.27 8.19 -10.28
CA PRO A 231 -27.93 8.07 -9.73
C PRO A 231 -27.65 6.68 -9.14
N PHE A 232 -26.47 6.13 -9.42
CA PHE A 232 -25.97 4.96 -8.72
C PHE A 232 -25.16 5.43 -7.50
N ARG A 233 -25.66 5.07 -6.30
CA ARG A 233 -25.06 5.41 -5.01
C ARG A 233 -24.74 4.13 -4.26
N PRO A 234 -23.49 3.65 -4.37
CA PRO A 234 -23.08 2.42 -3.69
C PRO A 234 -23.04 2.61 -2.18
N GLU A 235 -23.54 1.61 -1.46
CA GLU A 235 -23.46 1.53 -0.01
C GLU A 235 -22.04 1.11 0.45
N GLY A 236 -21.74 1.38 1.72
CA GLY A 236 -20.52 0.93 2.37
C GLY A 236 -20.57 -0.54 2.80
N GLY A 237 -19.47 -0.99 3.37
CA GLY A 237 -19.35 -2.36 3.86
C GLY A 237 -18.09 -3.05 3.35
N LEU A 238 -18.18 -4.38 3.15
CA LEU A 238 -17.09 -5.15 2.57
C LEU A 238 -16.97 -4.84 1.08
N THR A 239 -15.91 -4.11 0.72
CA THR A 239 -15.71 -3.57 -0.63
C THR A 239 -14.85 -4.47 -1.49
N SER A 240 -13.86 -5.16 -0.91
CA SER A 240 -13.02 -6.10 -1.67
C SER A 240 -12.36 -7.17 -0.80
N ILE A 241 -11.96 -8.25 -1.48
CA ILE A 241 -11.03 -9.27 -0.98
C ILE A 241 -9.69 -9.05 -1.65
N ARG A 242 -8.60 -9.19 -0.88
CA ARG A 242 -7.22 -8.94 -1.34
C ARG A 242 -6.33 -10.15 -1.04
N ILE A 243 -5.55 -10.55 -2.02
CA ILE A 243 -4.57 -11.65 -1.90
C ILE A 243 -3.20 -11.11 -2.33
N PRO A 244 -2.44 -10.52 -1.39
CA PRO A 244 -1.07 -10.10 -1.66
C PRO A 244 -0.12 -11.29 -1.62
N VAL A 245 0.89 -11.27 -2.49
CA VAL A 245 1.99 -12.22 -2.53
C VAL A 245 3.30 -11.48 -2.75
N SER A 246 4.39 -11.96 -2.18
CA SER A 246 5.73 -11.42 -2.47
C SER A 246 6.82 -12.48 -2.39
N LEU A 247 7.91 -12.20 -3.08
CA LEU A 247 9.13 -12.98 -3.02
C LEU A 247 10.32 -12.01 -2.98
N THR A 248 11.07 -12.04 -1.88
CA THR A 248 12.25 -11.21 -1.67
C THR A 248 13.50 -12.06 -1.68
N SER A 249 14.46 -11.72 -2.54
CA SER A 249 15.77 -12.35 -2.61
C SER A 249 16.84 -11.40 -2.08
N GLN A 250 17.67 -11.90 -1.16
CA GLN A 250 18.87 -11.19 -0.73
C GLN A 250 19.94 -11.30 -1.82
N LEU A 251 20.34 -10.19 -2.44
CA LEU A 251 21.35 -10.16 -3.49
C LEU A 251 22.78 -10.04 -2.93
N GLY A 252 22.90 -9.50 -1.73
CA GLY A 252 24.16 -9.28 -1.01
C GLY A 252 23.90 -8.74 0.39
N PRO A 253 24.94 -8.31 1.14
CA PRO A 253 24.76 -7.84 2.52
C PRO A 253 23.82 -6.64 2.66
N HIS A 254 23.77 -5.80 1.64
CA HIS A 254 23.04 -4.53 1.63
C HIS A 254 21.92 -4.45 0.58
N TRP A 255 21.77 -5.44 -0.29
CA TRP A 255 20.83 -5.35 -1.39
C TRP A 255 19.83 -6.49 -1.40
N SER A 256 18.57 -6.18 -1.67
CA SER A 256 17.55 -7.18 -1.98
C SER A 256 16.72 -6.77 -3.19
N LEU A 257 16.17 -7.78 -3.85
CA LEU A 257 15.17 -7.64 -4.90
C LEU A 257 13.87 -8.25 -4.40
N THR A 258 12.79 -7.50 -4.47
CA THR A 258 11.44 -7.98 -4.17
C THR A 258 10.61 -7.97 -5.43
N VAL A 259 9.95 -9.09 -5.73
CA VAL A 259 8.85 -9.15 -6.70
C VAL A 259 7.58 -9.33 -5.89
N ALA A 260 6.56 -8.55 -6.18
CA ALA A 260 5.31 -8.61 -5.44
C ALA A 260 4.11 -8.41 -6.36
N GLY A 261 3.00 -8.97 -5.93
CA GLY A 261 1.72 -8.81 -6.60
C GLY A 261 0.58 -8.83 -5.62
N ARG A 262 -0.54 -8.28 -6.05
CA ARG A 262 -1.82 -8.35 -5.33
C ARG A 262 -2.92 -8.63 -6.32
N TYR A 263 -3.70 -9.65 -6.02
CA TYR A 263 -5.02 -9.82 -6.58
C TYR A 263 -6.04 -9.18 -5.65
N GLU A 264 -6.94 -8.37 -6.21
CA GLU A 264 -8.05 -7.78 -5.50
C GLU A 264 -9.34 -8.03 -6.28
N ARG A 265 -10.36 -8.56 -5.60
CA ARG A 265 -11.69 -8.70 -6.17
C ARG A 265 -12.64 -7.74 -5.48
N LEU A 266 -13.20 -6.83 -6.27
CA LEU A 266 -14.28 -5.94 -5.83
C LEU A 266 -15.54 -6.77 -5.57
N LEU A 267 -16.32 -6.34 -4.57
CA LEU A 267 -17.51 -7.04 -4.09
C LEU A 267 -18.68 -6.06 -3.95
N ASN A 268 -19.88 -6.62 -3.85
CA ASN A 268 -21.11 -5.89 -3.57
C ASN A 268 -21.27 -4.66 -4.50
N ASP A 269 -21.72 -3.54 -4.00
CA ASP A 269 -22.03 -2.34 -4.78
C ASP A 269 -20.80 -1.77 -5.51
N ALA A 270 -19.58 -2.00 -5.00
CA ALA A 270 -18.37 -1.60 -5.72
C ALA A 270 -18.21 -2.39 -7.03
N ALA A 271 -18.46 -3.71 -6.99
CA ALA A 271 -18.44 -4.55 -8.19
C ALA A 271 -19.65 -4.29 -9.11
N ASP A 272 -20.80 -3.97 -8.53
CA ASP A 272 -22.04 -3.69 -9.26
C ASP A 272 -22.08 -2.28 -9.89
N SER A 273 -21.09 -1.43 -9.58
CA SER A 273 -21.00 -0.11 -10.19
C SER A 273 -21.02 -0.19 -11.72
N PRO A 274 -21.85 0.62 -12.40
CA PRO A 274 -21.79 0.73 -13.86
C PRO A 274 -20.42 1.06 -14.40
N LEU A 275 -19.63 1.85 -13.68
CA LEU A 275 -18.22 2.13 -14.00
C LEU A 275 -17.40 0.83 -14.12
N VAL A 276 -17.51 -0.07 -13.14
CA VAL A 276 -16.76 -1.33 -13.11
C VAL A 276 -17.32 -2.32 -14.11
N ARG A 277 -18.66 -2.44 -14.21
CA ARG A 277 -19.32 -3.44 -15.06
C ARG A 277 -19.22 -3.16 -16.55
N THR A 278 -19.17 -1.87 -16.96
CA THR A 278 -19.21 -1.49 -18.38
C THR A 278 -17.89 -0.93 -18.90
N ARG A 279 -17.00 -0.47 -18.01
CA ARG A 279 -15.72 0.19 -18.35
C ARG A 279 -14.53 -0.37 -17.56
N GLY A 280 -14.71 -1.49 -16.90
CA GLY A 280 -13.68 -2.06 -16.08
C GLY A 280 -13.86 -3.54 -15.78
N ASN A 281 -13.24 -3.95 -14.69
CA ASN A 281 -13.25 -5.34 -14.23
C ASN A 281 -13.28 -5.38 -12.70
N GLU A 282 -14.11 -6.26 -12.14
CA GLU A 282 -14.13 -6.51 -10.70
C GLU A 282 -12.84 -7.17 -10.18
N ASN A 283 -12.08 -7.82 -11.07
CA ASN A 283 -10.84 -8.51 -10.76
C ASN A 283 -9.65 -7.61 -11.10
N GLN A 284 -8.98 -7.11 -10.07
CA GLN A 284 -7.88 -6.16 -10.18
C GLN A 284 -6.56 -6.84 -9.85
N TRP A 285 -5.52 -6.52 -10.59
CA TRP A 285 -4.18 -7.01 -10.35
C TRP A 285 -3.22 -5.85 -10.13
N THR A 286 -2.25 -6.06 -9.28
CA THR A 286 -1.09 -5.19 -9.16
C THR A 286 0.13 -6.09 -9.17
N LEU A 287 1.12 -5.80 -9.99
CA LEU A 287 2.33 -6.61 -10.08
C LEU A 287 3.54 -5.71 -10.32
N GLY A 288 4.63 -5.96 -9.62
CA GLY A 288 5.84 -5.19 -9.82
C GLY A 288 7.06 -5.73 -9.11
N ALA A 289 8.12 -4.96 -9.19
CA ALA A 289 9.39 -5.29 -8.56
C ALA A 289 10.03 -4.03 -7.94
N ALA A 290 10.79 -4.25 -6.87
CA ALA A 290 11.52 -3.21 -6.16
C ALA A 290 12.92 -3.69 -5.80
N ILE A 291 13.88 -2.77 -5.86
CA ILE A 291 15.22 -2.97 -5.32
C ILE A 291 15.38 -2.16 -4.04
N ASN A 292 15.95 -2.78 -3.02
CA ASN A 292 16.10 -2.17 -1.69
C ASN A 292 17.57 -2.21 -1.26
N TYR A 293 18.00 -1.15 -0.60
CA TYR A 293 19.31 -1.00 0.00
C TYR A 293 19.20 -0.84 1.51
N TYR A 294 19.90 -1.68 2.25
CA TYR A 294 19.95 -1.70 3.72
C TYR A 294 21.25 -1.07 4.23
N PHE A 295 21.16 -0.22 5.25
CA PHE A 295 22.31 0.50 5.84
C PHE A 295 22.20 0.64 7.36
#